data_dac9cf5ce133895baa6c7d2384451998
#
_entry.id   dac9cf5ce133895baa6c7d2384451998
#
_cell.length_a   1.000
_cell.length_b   1.000
_cell.length_c   1.000
_cell.angle_alpha   90.00
_cell.angle_beta   90.00
_cell.angle_gamma   90.00
#
_symmetry.space_group_name_H-M   'P 1'
#
loop_
_entity.id
_entity.type
_entity.pdbx_description
1 polymer ?
#
loop_
_entity_poly.entity_id
_entity_poly.type
_entity_poly.pdbx_seq_one_letter_code
_entity_poly.pdbx_strand_id
1 'polypeptide(L)'
;MIQSVTSMKAKAQRAARRRRQRAGAPLHAVAHHHRGIGLRFANFRASGRGTLVAFLAVLGPGLLAGLSDDDPAGITTYSVLGADFGYSLLWIIPLSTVLLVQFHLMAVRIGAASGKGFVGVIRARWGRGAGYTAVAGLLFANFGTICAEYAGISAAGGLIGIPSWVSAPLAGLLISLVVVLGSFHRVERVLLVISSSLALYIVDGLLARPDWGEVARHSIIPQLPTTGPGWVAIAAALGTTLAPWGLAFIQSYAVDKKISIASLRYARIDVIIGSLLTGVIGLAIAVACAATLHKAGVHITDAGDAAKALQPLAGRFATVFFGAGLLGASLLAAAIVPIATAYSIAEGVGEPASLDLDSHHFQWFYAAFVGLTIAAVSIVSLPGLPLIPLIYSSQVVNAVLLPLHVVALQLLANDETVVGDARSGAWSRAAGWASIALILACVGALAKSSLS
;
A
#
# COMPACT_ATOMS: atom_id res chain seq x y z
N MET A 1 17.51 -53.75 -36.29
CA MET A 1 18.18 -52.57 -35.73
C MET A 1 17.83 -51.26 -36.48
N ILE A 2 17.70 -51.25 -37.79
CA ILE A 2 17.41 -50.05 -38.61
C ILE A 2 15.97 -49.51 -38.44
N GLN A 3 14.95 -50.39 -38.25
CA GLN A 3 13.56 -49.96 -38.04
C GLN A 3 13.29 -49.25 -36.68
N SER A 4 14.10 -49.54 -35.65
CA SER A 4 13.97 -48.91 -34.33
C SER A 4 14.47 -47.44 -34.32
N VAL A 5 15.53 -47.15 -35.08
CA VAL A 5 16.12 -45.80 -35.18
C VAL A 5 15.21 -44.83 -35.95
N THR A 6 14.53 -45.36 -36.97
CA THR A 6 13.57 -44.56 -37.78
C THR A 6 12.32 -44.19 -36.97
N SER A 7 11.83 -45.11 -36.12
CA SER A 7 10.70 -44.86 -35.22
C SER A 7 11.03 -43.80 -34.13
N MET A 8 12.24 -43.84 -33.58
CA MET A 8 12.68 -42.83 -32.58
C MET A 8 12.85 -41.44 -33.19
N LYS A 9 13.40 -41.33 -34.43
CA LYS A 9 13.50 -40.05 -35.13
C LYS A 9 12.11 -39.47 -35.47
N ALA A 10 11.15 -40.29 -35.88
CA ALA A 10 9.77 -39.85 -36.15
C ALA A 10 9.04 -39.39 -34.88
N LYS A 11 9.25 -40.06 -33.73
CA LYS A 11 8.71 -39.60 -32.44
C LYS A 11 9.33 -38.28 -31.98
N ALA A 12 10.65 -38.09 -32.12
CA ALA A 12 11.34 -36.87 -31.78
C ALA A 12 10.88 -35.68 -32.67
N GLN A 13 10.70 -35.88 -33.97
CA GLN A 13 10.18 -34.87 -34.88
C GLN A 13 8.72 -34.50 -34.58
N ARG A 14 7.86 -35.48 -34.24
CA ARG A 14 6.49 -35.18 -33.77
C ARG A 14 6.44 -34.41 -32.48
N ALA A 15 7.32 -34.70 -31.53
CA ALA A 15 7.45 -33.95 -30.26
C ALA A 15 7.96 -32.52 -30.49
N ALA A 16 8.95 -32.32 -31.36
CA ALA A 16 9.45 -31.00 -31.73
C ALA A 16 8.40 -30.16 -32.49
N ARG A 17 7.61 -30.81 -33.38
CA ARG A 17 6.48 -30.14 -34.08
C ARG A 17 5.36 -29.72 -33.12
N ARG A 18 5.03 -30.55 -32.13
CA ARG A 18 4.06 -30.20 -31.07
C ARG A 18 4.57 -29.09 -30.16
N ARG A 19 5.88 -29.03 -29.87
CA ARG A 19 6.49 -27.89 -29.13
C ARG A 19 6.45 -26.60 -29.94
N ARG A 20 6.72 -26.64 -31.25
CA ARG A 20 6.60 -25.47 -32.14
C ARG A 20 5.14 -25.01 -32.33
N GLN A 21 4.18 -25.95 -32.39
CA GLN A 21 2.75 -25.60 -32.46
C GLN A 21 2.21 -25.01 -31.12
N ARG A 22 2.75 -25.42 -29.96
CA ARG A 22 2.43 -24.79 -28.67
C ARG A 22 3.13 -23.43 -28.46
N ALA A 23 4.30 -23.24 -29.08
CA ALA A 23 5.00 -21.95 -29.06
C ALA A 23 4.48 -20.94 -30.10
N GLY A 24 3.70 -21.40 -31.09
CA GLY A 24 3.16 -20.61 -32.19
C GLY A 24 1.63 -20.52 -32.20
N ALA A 25 0.95 -20.70 -31.08
CA ALA A 25 -0.47 -20.37 -30.96
C ALA A 25 -0.62 -18.86 -31.18
N PRO A 26 -1.37 -18.41 -32.19
CA PRO A 26 -1.46 -16.99 -32.48
C PRO A 26 -2.17 -16.24 -31.35
N LEU A 27 -1.56 -15.14 -30.92
CA LEU A 27 -2.08 -14.14 -29.98
C LEU A 27 -3.45 -13.53 -30.40
N HIS A 28 -4.10 -14.10 -31.42
CA HIS A 28 -5.39 -13.61 -31.94
C HIS A 28 -6.63 -14.01 -31.12
N ALA A 29 -6.53 -14.96 -30.18
CA ALA A 29 -7.67 -15.31 -29.32
C ALA A 29 -7.87 -14.34 -28.13
N VAL A 30 -6.92 -13.43 -27.86
CA VAL A 30 -6.99 -12.45 -26.75
C VAL A 30 -7.55 -11.10 -27.23
N ALA A 31 -7.72 -10.90 -28.55
CA ALA A 31 -8.08 -9.61 -29.13
C ALA A 31 -9.56 -9.17 -28.90
N HIS A 32 -10.43 -10.05 -28.42
CA HIS A 32 -11.86 -9.70 -28.25
C HIS A 32 -12.23 -9.08 -26.92
N HIS A 33 -11.32 -9.05 -25.90
CA HIS A 33 -11.64 -8.41 -24.60
C HIS A 33 -11.04 -6.99 -24.47
N HIS A 34 -10.15 -6.59 -25.37
CA HIS A 34 -9.51 -5.25 -25.34
C HIS A 34 -10.40 -4.04 -25.68
N ARG A 35 -11.65 -4.27 -26.08
CA ARG A 35 -12.62 -3.17 -26.36
C ARG A 35 -13.30 -2.61 -25.11
N GLY A 36 -13.15 -3.21 -23.93
CA GLY A 36 -13.98 -2.90 -22.74
C GLY A 36 -13.70 -1.53 -22.11
N ILE A 37 -12.44 -1.13 -21.96
CA ILE A 37 -12.11 0.10 -21.21
C ILE A 37 -12.16 1.33 -22.13
N GLY A 38 -11.60 1.25 -23.33
CA GLY A 38 -11.66 2.36 -24.31
C GLY A 38 -13.08 2.71 -24.76
N LEU A 39 -13.95 1.69 -24.94
CA LEU A 39 -15.38 1.89 -25.29
C LEU A 39 -16.21 2.40 -24.10
N ARG A 40 -15.87 2.05 -22.86
CA ARG A 40 -16.51 2.64 -21.68
C ARG A 40 -16.20 4.14 -21.57
N PHE A 41 -14.98 4.57 -21.87
CA PHE A 41 -14.61 5.99 -21.92
C PHE A 41 -15.32 6.76 -23.03
N ALA A 42 -15.43 6.20 -24.24
CA ALA A 42 -16.12 6.83 -25.36
C ALA A 42 -17.64 6.96 -25.11
N ASN A 43 -18.26 5.94 -24.56
CA ASN A 43 -19.70 5.95 -24.23
C ASN A 43 -20.03 6.84 -23.01
N PHE A 44 -19.12 7.03 -22.07
CA PHE A 44 -19.32 7.91 -20.91
C PHE A 44 -19.30 9.40 -21.32
N ARG A 45 -18.46 9.77 -22.28
CA ARG A 45 -18.43 11.15 -22.82
C ARG A 45 -19.73 11.54 -23.53
N ALA A 46 -20.44 10.55 -24.07
CA ALA A 46 -21.70 10.78 -24.79
C ALA A 46 -22.95 10.83 -23.88
N SER A 47 -22.84 10.42 -22.60
CA SER A 47 -24.02 10.19 -21.74
C SER A 47 -24.33 11.32 -20.75
N GLY A 48 -23.55 12.40 -20.71
CA GLY A 48 -23.87 13.59 -19.88
C GLY A 48 -24.07 13.35 -18.38
N ARG A 49 -23.83 12.13 -17.90
CA ARG A 49 -23.93 11.78 -16.47
C ARG A 49 -22.69 12.29 -15.72
N GLY A 50 -22.95 13.07 -14.71
CA GLY A 50 -22.05 13.93 -13.98
C GLY A 50 -20.60 13.47 -13.81
N THR A 51 -19.69 14.41 -13.92
CA THR A 51 -18.23 14.30 -13.81
C THR A 51 -17.78 13.46 -12.60
N LEU A 52 -18.52 13.47 -11.51
CA LEU A 52 -18.26 12.70 -10.29
C LEU A 52 -18.44 11.19 -10.50
N VAL A 53 -19.52 10.76 -11.19
CA VAL A 53 -19.76 9.32 -11.47
C VAL A 53 -18.73 8.78 -12.46
N ALA A 54 -18.30 9.61 -13.43
CA ALA A 54 -17.23 9.26 -14.34
C ALA A 54 -15.87 9.17 -13.60
N PHE A 55 -15.60 10.07 -12.67
CA PHE A 55 -14.42 10.06 -11.80
C PHE A 55 -14.40 8.78 -10.93
N LEU A 56 -15.50 8.48 -10.23
CA LEU A 56 -15.62 7.28 -9.41
C LEU A 56 -15.51 5.96 -10.20
N ALA A 57 -15.90 5.97 -11.49
CA ALA A 57 -15.76 4.80 -12.37
C ALA A 57 -14.33 4.59 -12.90
N VAL A 58 -13.47 5.60 -12.79
CA VAL A 58 -12.07 5.62 -13.23
C VAL A 58 -11.12 5.39 -12.04
N LEU A 59 -11.64 5.34 -10.82
CA LEU A 59 -10.83 5.05 -9.63
C LEU A 59 -10.04 3.77 -9.83
N GLY A 60 -8.73 3.94 -9.95
CA GLY A 60 -7.78 2.92 -10.31
C GLY A 60 -6.88 2.52 -9.14
N PRO A 61 -5.79 1.81 -9.46
CA PRO A 61 -4.84 1.32 -8.46
C PRO A 61 -4.22 2.43 -7.60
N GLY A 62 -4.09 3.65 -8.12
CA GLY A 62 -3.48 4.76 -7.40
C GLY A 62 -4.33 5.29 -6.26
N LEU A 63 -5.63 5.50 -6.50
CA LEU A 63 -6.51 5.96 -5.44
C LEU A 63 -6.77 4.88 -4.40
N LEU A 64 -6.88 3.60 -4.84
CA LEU A 64 -7.05 2.50 -3.92
C LEU A 64 -5.83 2.34 -3.02
N ALA A 65 -4.61 2.37 -3.59
CA ALA A 65 -3.39 2.34 -2.81
C ALA A 65 -3.34 3.54 -1.86
N GLY A 66 -3.59 4.76 -2.35
CA GLY A 66 -3.56 5.97 -1.55
C GLY A 66 -4.53 5.96 -0.36
N LEU A 67 -5.81 5.61 -0.58
CA LEU A 67 -6.79 5.51 0.51
C LEU A 67 -6.50 4.35 1.47
N SER A 68 -5.76 3.33 1.02
CA SER A 68 -5.34 2.23 1.88
C SER A 68 -4.09 2.56 2.69
N ASP A 69 -3.32 3.59 2.30
CA ASP A 69 -2.20 4.12 3.08
C ASP A 69 -2.69 4.95 4.30
N ASP A 70 -3.95 5.43 4.29
CA ASP A 70 -4.61 6.02 5.45
C ASP A 70 -5.23 4.92 6.34
N ASP A 71 -4.51 3.85 6.54
CA ASP A 71 -4.80 2.69 7.37
C ASP A 71 -4.61 3.01 8.88
N PRO A 72 -4.87 2.06 9.78
CA PRO A 72 -4.61 2.29 11.22
C PRO A 72 -3.18 2.70 11.53
N ALA A 73 -2.21 2.26 10.72
CA ALA A 73 -0.82 2.61 10.90
C ALA A 73 -0.55 4.07 10.52
N GLY A 74 -1.14 4.54 9.43
CA GLY A 74 -1.13 5.94 9.01
C GLY A 74 -1.78 6.84 10.06
N ILE A 75 -3.02 6.51 10.45
CA ILE A 75 -3.78 7.26 11.48
C ILE A 75 -2.96 7.35 12.77
N THR A 76 -2.46 6.22 13.29
CA THR A 76 -1.69 6.19 14.52
C THR A 76 -0.40 7.00 14.41
N THR A 77 0.36 6.81 13.32
CA THR A 77 1.66 7.47 13.14
C THR A 77 1.51 8.98 13.07
N TYR A 78 0.56 9.49 12.26
CA TYR A 78 0.35 10.94 12.15
C TYR A 78 -0.27 11.53 13.41
N SER A 79 -1.12 10.78 14.11
CA SER A 79 -1.67 11.20 15.41
C SER A 79 -0.57 11.34 16.46
N VAL A 80 0.30 10.34 16.59
CA VAL A 80 1.46 10.37 17.51
C VAL A 80 2.40 11.50 17.13
N LEU A 81 2.70 11.68 15.84
CA LEU A 81 3.55 12.76 15.35
C LEU A 81 3.00 14.13 15.78
N GLY A 82 1.69 14.37 15.60
CA GLY A 82 1.04 15.61 16.00
C GLY A 82 0.96 15.76 17.52
N ALA A 83 0.60 14.72 18.26
CA ALA A 83 0.43 14.77 19.71
C ALA A 83 1.75 14.97 20.46
N ASP A 84 2.82 14.26 20.08
CA ASP A 84 4.08 14.28 20.80
C ASP A 84 5.01 15.41 20.36
N PHE A 85 4.99 15.78 19.08
CA PHE A 85 5.94 16.75 18.49
C PHE A 85 5.29 18.07 18.05
N GLY A 86 3.98 18.21 18.18
CA GLY A 86 3.27 19.41 17.73
C GLY A 86 3.48 19.64 16.24
N TYR A 87 3.84 20.87 15.85
CA TYR A 87 4.08 21.20 14.44
C TYR A 87 5.52 20.92 13.98
N SER A 88 6.46 20.68 14.89
CA SER A 88 7.91 20.68 14.58
C SER A 88 8.33 19.68 13.49
N LEU A 89 7.65 18.55 13.39
CA LEU A 89 7.96 17.48 12.42
C LEU A 89 6.97 17.41 11.24
N LEU A 90 6.07 18.39 11.06
CA LEU A 90 5.08 18.35 9.96
C LEU A 90 5.71 18.27 8.57
N TRP A 91 6.91 18.81 8.38
CA TRP A 91 7.61 18.82 7.10
C TRP A 91 7.81 17.42 6.50
N ILE A 92 7.82 16.38 7.32
CA ILE A 92 8.03 15.01 6.85
C ILE A 92 6.84 14.51 6.02
N ILE A 93 5.62 15.00 6.30
CA ILE A 93 4.40 14.53 5.62
C ILE A 93 4.37 15.01 4.15
N PRO A 94 4.47 16.32 3.81
CA PRO A 94 4.54 16.72 2.42
C PRO A 94 5.77 16.17 1.70
N LEU A 95 6.90 16.02 2.39
CA LEU A 95 8.09 15.39 1.80
C LEU A 95 7.83 13.94 1.45
N SER A 96 7.35 13.11 2.38
CA SER A 96 7.04 11.71 2.13
C SER A 96 5.95 11.54 1.06
N THR A 97 4.98 12.46 0.98
CA THR A 97 3.97 12.47 -0.09
C THR A 97 4.59 12.67 -1.47
N VAL A 98 5.55 13.58 -1.61
CA VAL A 98 6.28 13.78 -2.88
C VAL A 98 7.07 12.51 -3.26
N LEU A 99 7.70 11.87 -2.29
CA LEU A 99 8.41 10.61 -2.49
C LEU A 99 7.45 9.49 -2.88
N LEU A 100 6.26 9.41 -2.25
CA LEU A 100 5.21 8.45 -2.58
C LEU A 100 4.75 8.58 -4.03
N VAL A 101 4.41 9.80 -4.47
CA VAL A 101 4.06 10.08 -5.87
C VAL A 101 5.15 9.57 -6.81
N GLN A 102 6.40 9.88 -6.50
CA GLN A 102 7.54 9.52 -7.35
C GLN A 102 7.70 8.00 -7.48
N PHE A 103 7.71 7.26 -6.37
CA PHE A 103 7.93 5.82 -6.39
C PHE A 103 6.70 5.05 -6.90
N HIS A 104 5.48 5.49 -6.60
CA HIS A 104 4.26 4.93 -7.18
C HIS A 104 4.21 5.10 -8.70
N LEU A 105 4.58 6.28 -9.23
CA LEU A 105 4.69 6.50 -10.68
C LEU A 105 5.74 5.60 -11.34
N MET A 106 6.86 5.33 -10.64
CA MET A 106 7.86 4.36 -11.12
C MET A 106 7.28 2.95 -11.16
N ALA A 107 6.63 2.50 -10.08
CA ALA A 107 6.07 1.16 -9.96
C ALA A 107 5.02 0.89 -11.04
N VAL A 108 4.05 1.80 -11.22
CA VAL A 108 3.02 1.68 -12.28
C VAL A 108 3.65 1.63 -13.67
N ARG A 109 4.67 2.45 -13.92
CA ARG A 109 5.38 2.45 -15.21
C ARG A 109 6.11 1.14 -15.47
N ILE A 110 6.82 0.59 -14.45
CA ILE A 110 7.50 -0.70 -14.57
C ILE A 110 6.47 -1.80 -14.83
N GLY A 111 5.35 -1.83 -14.10
CA GLY A 111 4.26 -2.78 -14.32
C GLY A 111 3.68 -2.70 -15.72
N ALA A 112 3.37 -1.49 -16.20
CA ALA A 112 2.82 -1.25 -17.53
C ALA A 112 3.78 -1.63 -18.67
N ALA A 113 5.10 -1.46 -18.47
CA ALA A 113 6.11 -1.77 -19.47
C ALA A 113 6.46 -3.26 -19.49
N SER A 114 6.68 -3.87 -18.32
CA SER A 114 7.16 -5.24 -18.18
C SER A 114 6.05 -6.29 -18.22
N GLY A 115 4.80 -5.90 -17.91
CA GLY A 115 3.69 -6.84 -17.71
C GLY A 115 3.88 -7.76 -16.52
N LYS A 116 4.73 -7.39 -15.55
CA LYS A 116 5.04 -8.18 -14.35
C LYS A 116 4.96 -7.33 -13.09
N GLY A 117 4.55 -7.95 -12.00
CA GLY A 117 4.60 -7.31 -10.68
C GLY A 117 6.04 -7.16 -10.17
N PHE A 118 6.18 -6.50 -9.02
CA PHE A 118 7.48 -6.06 -8.50
C PHE A 118 8.47 -7.21 -8.33
N VAL A 119 8.07 -8.25 -7.61
CA VAL A 119 8.93 -9.42 -7.36
C VAL A 119 9.15 -10.23 -8.64
N GLY A 120 8.13 -10.31 -9.51
CA GLY A 120 8.20 -10.97 -10.80
C GLY A 120 9.26 -10.36 -11.72
N VAL A 121 9.40 -9.03 -11.73
CA VAL A 121 10.46 -8.33 -12.48
C VAL A 121 11.82 -8.59 -11.86
N ILE A 122 11.97 -8.49 -10.54
CA ILE A 122 13.22 -8.79 -9.82
C ILE A 122 13.71 -10.21 -10.16
N ARG A 123 12.82 -11.17 -10.05
CA ARG A 123 13.12 -12.57 -10.38
C ARG A 123 13.52 -12.76 -11.84
N ALA A 124 12.81 -12.11 -12.75
CA ALA A 124 13.10 -12.23 -14.19
C ALA A 124 14.44 -11.57 -14.55
N ARG A 125 14.81 -10.49 -13.89
CA ARG A 125 16.02 -9.70 -14.20
C ARG A 125 17.27 -10.18 -13.48
N TRP A 126 17.13 -10.52 -12.19
CA TRP A 126 18.27 -10.83 -11.31
C TRP A 126 18.28 -12.29 -10.84
N GLY A 127 17.31 -13.10 -11.30
CA GLY A 127 17.26 -14.53 -11.02
C GLY A 127 16.44 -14.92 -9.80
N ARG A 128 16.29 -16.24 -9.60
CA ARG A 128 15.43 -16.80 -8.53
C ARG A 128 15.86 -16.40 -7.12
N GLY A 129 17.18 -16.33 -6.87
CA GLY A 129 17.71 -15.94 -5.56
C GLY A 129 17.28 -14.54 -5.17
N ALA A 130 17.42 -13.54 -6.07
CA ALA A 130 16.98 -12.18 -5.85
C ALA A 130 15.44 -12.10 -5.64
N GLY A 131 14.67 -12.90 -6.39
CA GLY A 131 13.24 -13.01 -6.20
C GLY A 131 12.87 -13.49 -4.79
N TYR A 132 13.50 -14.54 -4.30
CA TYR A 132 13.25 -15.05 -2.94
C TYR A 132 13.68 -14.06 -1.85
N THR A 133 14.81 -13.34 -2.04
CA THR A 133 15.23 -12.27 -1.11
C THR A 133 14.21 -11.15 -1.06
N ALA A 134 13.68 -10.74 -2.22
CA ALA A 134 12.64 -9.71 -2.28
C ALA A 134 11.34 -10.18 -1.59
N VAL A 135 10.91 -11.43 -1.81
CA VAL A 135 9.76 -12.01 -1.09
C VAL A 135 9.99 -12.00 0.41
N ALA A 136 11.15 -12.46 0.87
CA ALA A 136 11.45 -12.51 2.31
C ALA A 136 11.43 -11.12 2.96
N GLY A 137 12.02 -10.11 2.30
CA GLY A 137 11.97 -8.73 2.78
C GLY A 137 10.57 -8.17 2.83
N LEU A 138 9.78 -8.35 1.75
CA LEU A 138 8.38 -7.93 1.72
C LEU A 138 7.53 -8.68 2.74
N LEU A 139 7.69 -9.99 2.88
CA LEU A 139 6.95 -10.79 3.83
C LEU A 139 7.19 -10.31 5.26
N PHE A 140 8.45 -10.03 5.60
CA PHE A 140 8.81 -9.55 6.94
C PHE A 140 8.20 -8.17 7.24
N ALA A 141 8.33 -7.21 6.30
CA ALA A 141 7.75 -5.87 6.42
C ALA A 141 6.21 -5.94 6.49
N ASN A 142 5.61 -6.61 5.52
CA ASN A 142 4.16 -6.67 5.39
C ASN A 142 3.48 -7.44 6.52
N PHE A 143 4.14 -8.46 7.11
CA PHE A 143 3.57 -9.19 8.22
C PHE A 143 3.37 -8.30 9.46
N GLY A 144 4.32 -7.41 9.74
CA GLY A 144 4.16 -6.37 10.77
C GLY A 144 2.97 -5.46 10.49
N THR A 145 2.81 -5.03 9.23
CA THR A 145 1.67 -4.22 8.80
C THR A 145 0.35 -5.00 8.91
N ILE A 146 0.31 -6.28 8.48
CA ILE A 146 -0.91 -7.10 8.64
C ILE A 146 -1.31 -7.20 10.13
N CYS A 147 -0.35 -7.36 11.03
CA CYS A 147 -0.63 -7.32 12.47
C CYS A 147 -1.18 -5.94 12.89
N ALA A 148 -0.65 -4.85 12.35
CA ALA A 148 -1.13 -3.50 12.61
C ALA A 148 -2.60 -3.30 12.17
N GLU A 149 -3.00 -3.88 11.02
CA GLU A 149 -4.39 -3.82 10.56
C GLU A 149 -5.35 -4.49 11.53
N TYR A 150 -5.03 -5.71 11.97
CA TYR A 150 -5.85 -6.41 12.97
C TYR A 150 -5.79 -5.75 14.37
N ALA A 151 -4.68 -5.12 14.72
CA ALA A 151 -4.58 -4.29 15.91
C ALA A 151 -5.49 -3.05 15.83
N GLY A 152 -5.59 -2.40 14.66
CA GLY A 152 -6.52 -1.31 14.42
C GLY A 152 -7.98 -1.74 14.54
N ILE A 153 -8.36 -2.89 13.98
CA ILE A 153 -9.71 -3.49 14.17
C ILE A 153 -9.98 -3.71 15.65
N SER A 154 -9.00 -4.26 16.38
CA SER A 154 -9.13 -4.55 17.80
C SER A 154 -9.20 -3.28 18.65
N ALA A 155 -8.43 -2.25 18.30
CA ALA A 155 -8.48 -0.94 18.94
C ALA A 155 -9.84 -0.27 18.73
N ALA A 156 -10.39 -0.31 17.51
CA ALA A 156 -11.75 0.17 17.22
C ALA A 156 -12.82 -0.62 17.98
N GLY A 157 -12.69 -1.95 18.05
CA GLY A 157 -13.57 -2.81 18.85
C GLY A 157 -13.52 -2.46 20.33
N GLY A 158 -12.34 -2.16 20.87
CA GLY A 158 -12.12 -1.75 22.26
C GLY A 158 -12.88 -0.48 22.66
N LEU A 159 -13.06 0.47 21.72
CA LEU A 159 -13.86 1.69 21.94
C LEU A 159 -15.33 1.40 22.30
N ILE A 160 -15.83 0.24 21.88
CA ILE A 160 -17.21 -0.22 22.16
C ILE A 160 -17.25 -1.44 23.08
N GLY A 161 -16.13 -1.75 23.75
CA GLY A 161 -16.03 -2.82 24.75
C GLY A 161 -15.85 -4.23 24.15
N ILE A 162 -15.54 -4.38 22.85
CA ILE A 162 -15.28 -5.69 22.24
C ILE A 162 -13.79 -6.01 22.42
N PRO A 163 -13.43 -7.12 23.09
CA PRO A 163 -12.02 -7.47 23.29
C PRO A 163 -11.35 -7.99 22.02
N SER A 164 -10.03 -7.85 21.93
CA SER A 164 -9.22 -8.20 20.74
C SER A 164 -9.38 -9.68 20.33
N TRP A 165 -9.49 -10.58 21.31
CA TRP A 165 -9.67 -12.02 21.07
C TRP A 165 -11.03 -12.39 20.42
N VAL A 166 -11.97 -11.43 20.33
CA VAL A 166 -13.24 -11.54 19.59
C VAL A 166 -13.17 -10.78 18.28
N SER A 167 -12.76 -9.50 18.33
CA SER A 167 -12.81 -8.61 17.16
C SER A 167 -11.84 -9.04 16.06
N ALA A 168 -10.60 -9.41 16.39
CA ALA A 168 -9.62 -9.82 15.39
C ALA A 168 -9.98 -11.14 14.69
N PRO A 169 -10.36 -12.24 15.39
CA PRO A 169 -10.78 -13.48 14.73
C PRO A 169 -12.04 -13.32 13.88
N LEU A 170 -13.01 -12.55 14.37
CA LEU A 170 -14.24 -12.31 13.61
C LEU A 170 -13.97 -11.57 12.30
N ALA A 171 -13.14 -10.53 12.36
CA ALA A 171 -12.72 -9.79 11.17
C ALA A 171 -11.89 -10.65 10.23
N GLY A 172 -10.94 -11.44 10.75
CA GLY A 172 -10.11 -12.35 9.96
C GLY A 172 -10.94 -13.39 9.20
N LEU A 173 -11.93 -13.96 9.87
CA LEU A 173 -12.88 -14.87 9.23
C LEU A 173 -13.70 -14.18 8.14
N LEU A 174 -14.27 -13.00 8.45
CA LEU A 174 -15.11 -12.24 7.52
C LEU A 174 -14.32 -11.84 6.27
N ILE A 175 -13.14 -11.28 6.44
CA ILE A 175 -12.26 -10.86 5.33
C ILE A 175 -11.83 -12.07 4.50
N SER A 176 -11.45 -13.18 5.15
CA SER A 176 -11.07 -14.41 4.45
C SER A 176 -12.21 -14.97 3.61
N LEU A 177 -13.43 -15.00 4.14
CA LEU A 177 -14.61 -15.41 3.38
C LEU A 177 -14.88 -14.49 2.19
N VAL A 178 -14.81 -13.19 2.38
CA VAL A 178 -15.02 -12.20 1.32
C VAL A 178 -14.01 -12.35 0.18
N VAL A 179 -12.73 -12.53 0.51
CA VAL A 179 -11.65 -12.65 -0.48
C VAL A 179 -11.71 -14.00 -1.19
N VAL A 180 -11.89 -15.09 -0.45
CA VAL A 180 -11.93 -16.47 -1.02
C VAL A 180 -13.19 -16.69 -1.87
N LEU A 181 -14.32 -16.12 -1.48
CA LEU A 181 -15.58 -16.23 -2.24
C LEU A 181 -15.65 -15.27 -3.44
N GLY A 182 -14.61 -14.52 -3.73
CA GLY A 182 -14.52 -13.64 -4.89
C GLY A 182 -15.45 -12.41 -4.85
N SER A 183 -15.97 -12.06 -3.67
CA SER A 183 -16.85 -10.88 -3.50
C SER A 183 -16.09 -9.58 -3.13
N PHE A 184 -14.77 -9.65 -3.09
CA PHE A 184 -13.90 -8.56 -2.63
C PHE A 184 -14.22 -7.20 -3.26
N HIS A 185 -14.39 -7.11 -4.58
CA HIS A 185 -14.68 -5.83 -5.26
C HIS A 185 -16.01 -5.16 -4.86
N ARG A 186 -16.98 -5.89 -4.31
CA ARG A 186 -18.20 -5.28 -3.78
C ARG A 186 -17.97 -4.72 -2.39
N VAL A 187 -17.28 -5.49 -1.55
CA VAL A 187 -16.99 -5.09 -0.17
C VAL A 187 -15.98 -3.95 -0.16
N GLU A 188 -14.95 -3.99 -1.01
CA GLU A 188 -13.99 -2.90 -1.22
C GLU A 188 -14.68 -1.54 -1.37
N ARG A 189 -15.71 -1.44 -2.21
CA ARG A 189 -16.45 -0.18 -2.40
C ARG A 189 -17.18 0.28 -1.14
N VAL A 190 -17.72 -0.64 -0.36
CA VAL A 190 -18.38 -0.31 0.91
C VAL A 190 -17.36 0.17 1.93
N LEU A 191 -16.23 -0.53 2.02
CA LEU A 191 -15.14 -0.16 2.93
C LEU A 191 -14.51 1.18 2.56
N LEU A 192 -14.31 1.47 1.26
CA LEU A 192 -13.87 2.78 0.78
C LEU A 192 -14.84 3.91 1.20
N VAL A 193 -16.15 3.67 1.11
CA VAL A 193 -17.14 4.64 1.58
C VAL A 193 -17.04 4.86 3.08
N ILE A 194 -16.89 3.81 3.87
CA ILE A 194 -16.72 3.92 5.32
C ILE A 194 -15.40 4.62 5.65
N SER A 195 -14.30 4.24 5.00
CA SER A 195 -12.98 4.87 5.20
C SER A 195 -12.96 6.34 4.78
N SER A 196 -13.86 6.77 3.89
CA SER A 196 -13.98 8.18 3.52
C SER A 196 -14.34 9.09 4.72
N SER A 197 -14.82 8.52 5.85
CA SER A 197 -15.00 9.24 7.11
C SER A 197 -13.70 9.83 7.65
N LEU A 198 -12.53 9.30 7.26
CA LEU A 198 -11.23 9.88 7.60
C LEU A 198 -11.03 11.28 7.01
N ALA A 199 -11.72 11.61 5.91
CA ALA A 199 -11.73 12.97 5.38
C ALA A 199 -12.33 13.99 6.38
N LEU A 200 -13.06 13.54 7.40
CA LEU A 200 -13.52 14.40 8.49
C LEU A 200 -12.35 15.00 9.29
N TYR A 201 -11.18 14.34 9.31
CA TYR A 201 -9.99 14.93 9.90
C TYR A 201 -9.57 16.25 9.22
N ILE A 202 -9.85 16.41 7.92
CA ILE A 202 -9.60 17.68 7.23
C ILE A 202 -10.46 18.79 7.85
N VAL A 203 -11.72 18.49 8.10
CA VAL A 203 -12.65 19.45 8.73
C VAL A 203 -12.27 19.69 10.19
N ASP A 204 -11.90 18.62 10.92
CA ASP A 204 -11.45 18.72 12.31
C ASP A 204 -10.18 19.56 12.44
N GLY A 205 -9.19 19.35 11.55
CA GLY A 205 -7.99 20.17 11.47
C GLY A 205 -8.28 21.67 11.30
N LEU A 206 -9.32 22.01 10.51
CA LEU A 206 -9.77 23.40 10.36
C LEU A 206 -10.46 23.93 11.64
N LEU A 207 -11.31 23.13 12.28
CA LEU A 207 -12.07 23.51 13.47
C LEU A 207 -11.21 23.55 14.74
N ALA A 208 -10.11 22.81 14.78
CA ALA A 208 -9.15 22.83 15.89
C ALA A 208 -8.42 24.17 16.06
N ARG A 209 -8.66 25.14 15.15
CA ARG A 209 -8.07 26.49 15.14
C ARG A 209 -6.55 26.46 15.31
N PRO A 210 -5.83 25.75 14.44
CA PRO A 210 -4.38 25.73 14.47
C PRO A 210 -3.81 27.10 14.11
N ASP A 211 -2.58 27.36 14.49
CA ASP A 211 -1.82 28.48 13.95
C ASP A 211 -1.36 28.14 12.52
N TRP A 212 -2.10 28.61 11.53
CA TRP A 212 -1.81 28.34 10.12
C TRP A 212 -0.46 28.88 9.66
N GLY A 213 0.05 29.94 10.30
CA GLY A 213 1.39 30.46 10.04
C GLY A 213 2.47 29.44 10.45
N GLU A 214 2.35 28.91 11.66
CA GLU A 214 3.25 27.88 12.16
C GLU A 214 3.08 26.57 11.39
N VAL A 215 1.86 26.14 11.07
CA VAL A 215 1.60 24.96 10.24
C VAL A 215 2.30 25.09 8.89
N ALA A 216 2.11 26.18 8.18
CA ALA A 216 2.74 26.40 6.87
C ALA A 216 4.28 26.45 6.98
N ARG A 217 4.80 27.15 7.97
CA ARG A 217 6.23 27.26 8.22
C ARG A 217 6.86 25.88 8.48
N HIS A 218 6.28 25.11 9.40
CA HIS A 218 6.80 23.80 9.79
C HIS A 218 6.53 22.70 8.77
N SER A 219 5.58 22.88 7.86
CA SER A 219 5.38 21.97 6.72
C SER A 219 6.42 22.15 5.61
N ILE A 220 7.06 23.35 5.51
CA ILE A 220 8.03 23.67 4.45
C ILE A 220 9.47 23.67 4.97
N ILE A 221 9.69 24.14 6.20
CA ILE A 221 11.04 24.28 6.76
C ILE A 221 11.35 23.08 7.65
N PRO A 222 12.27 22.18 7.23
CA PRO A 222 12.62 21.02 8.03
C PRO A 222 13.29 21.40 9.35
N GLN A 223 12.79 20.84 10.44
CA GLN A 223 13.43 20.89 11.75
C GLN A 223 13.92 19.48 12.09
N LEU A 224 15.24 19.32 12.19
CA LEU A 224 15.82 18.02 12.53
C LEU A 224 15.66 17.76 14.03
N PRO A 225 15.18 16.56 14.42
CA PRO A 225 15.05 16.24 15.84
C PRO A 225 16.42 16.12 16.51
N THR A 226 16.46 16.56 17.75
CA THR A 226 17.66 16.42 18.62
C THR A 226 17.59 15.18 19.50
N THR A 227 16.48 14.44 19.50
CA THR A 227 16.20 13.29 20.36
C THR A 227 15.95 12.02 19.55
N GLY A 228 16.24 10.85 20.15
CA GLY A 228 15.94 9.55 19.56
C GLY A 228 14.46 9.36 19.17
N PRO A 229 13.49 9.67 20.07
CA PRO A 229 12.07 9.58 19.73
C PRO A 229 11.65 10.39 18.50
N GLY A 230 12.25 11.55 18.25
CA GLY A 230 11.97 12.33 17.04
C GLY A 230 12.46 11.63 15.75
N TRP A 231 13.60 10.95 15.79
CA TRP A 231 14.05 10.14 14.64
C TRP A 231 13.19 8.91 14.41
N VAL A 232 12.68 8.30 15.50
CA VAL A 232 11.69 7.21 15.42
C VAL A 232 10.41 7.72 14.74
N ALA A 233 9.91 8.91 15.09
CA ALA A 233 8.72 9.50 14.49
C ALA A 233 8.90 9.80 12.99
N ILE A 234 10.06 10.34 12.59
CA ILE A 234 10.39 10.55 11.17
C ILE A 234 10.42 9.22 10.42
N ALA A 235 11.07 8.20 11.00
CA ALA A 235 11.14 6.88 10.38
C ALA A 235 9.75 6.26 10.26
N ALA A 236 8.94 6.31 11.32
CA ALA A 236 7.57 5.80 11.29
C ALA A 236 6.72 6.52 10.21
N ALA A 237 6.84 7.85 10.09
CA ALA A 237 6.14 8.62 9.06
C ALA A 237 6.58 8.23 7.63
N LEU A 238 7.89 8.00 7.40
CA LEU A 238 8.38 7.49 6.12
C LEU A 238 7.90 6.06 5.85
N GLY A 239 7.91 5.20 6.86
CA GLY A 239 7.53 3.79 6.74
C GLY A 239 6.04 3.58 6.52
N THR A 240 5.19 4.44 7.08
CA THR A 240 3.75 4.39 6.84
C THR A 240 3.38 4.95 5.47
N THR A 241 3.96 6.10 5.07
CA THR A 241 3.66 6.72 3.77
C THR A 241 4.23 5.92 2.59
N LEU A 242 5.43 5.33 2.74
CA LEU A 242 6.14 4.61 1.68
C LEU A 242 6.19 3.11 1.96
N ALA A 243 5.12 2.57 2.54
CA ALA A 243 5.09 1.18 2.95
C ALA A 243 5.48 0.23 1.81
N PRO A 244 6.38 -0.75 2.06
CA PRO A 244 6.85 -1.67 1.03
C PRO A 244 5.71 -2.42 0.31
N TRP A 245 4.63 -2.75 1.03
CA TRP A 245 3.47 -3.41 0.45
C TRP A 245 2.79 -2.55 -0.62
N GLY A 246 2.64 -1.24 -0.39
CA GLY A 246 1.99 -0.31 -1.31
C GLY A 246 2.76 -0.20 -2.63
N LEU A 247 4.11 -0.09 -2.56
CA LEU A 247 4.98 -0.05 -3.73
C LEU A 247 4.88 -1.33 -4.57
N ALA A 248 4.85 -2.50 -3.94
CA ALA A 248 4.69 -3.79 -4.62
C ALA A 248 3.26 -3.95 -5.16
N PHE A 249 2.24 -3.60 -4.35
CA PHE A 249 0.83 -3.72 -4.70
C PHE A 249 0.48 -2.90 -5.94
N ILE A 250 0.86 -1.62 -5.98
CA ILE A 250 0.49 -0.74 -7.09
C ILE A 250 1.05 -1.23 -8.42
N GLN A 251 2.23 -1.85 -8.42
CA GLN A 251 2.82 -2.46 -9.61
C GLN A 251 2.07 -3.71 -10.04
N SER A 252 1.86 -4.66 -9.12
CA SER A 252 1.18 -5.94 -9.42
C SER A 252 -0.28 -5.73 -9.79
N TYR A 253 -0.97 -4.79 -9.11
CA TYR A 253 -2.36 -4.44 -9.41
C TYR A 253 -2.50 -3.71 -10.75
N ALA A 254 -1.52 -2.88 -11.15
CA ALA A 254 -1.49 -2.28 -12.48
C ALA A 254 -1.38 -3.34 -13.59
N VAL A 255 -0.63 -4.41 -13.35
CA VAL A 255 -0.52 -5.55 -14.27
C VAL A 255 -1.84 -6.32 -14.33
N ASP A 256 -2.45 -6.59 -13.19
CA ASP A 256 -3.73 -7.31 -13.09
C ASP A 256 -4.85 -6.53 -13.80
N LYS A 257 -4.89 -5.21 -13.64
CA LYS A 257 -5.78 -4.30 -14.38
C LYS A 257 -5.39 -4.09 -15.84
N LYS A 258 -4.33 -4.73 -16.33
CA LYS A 258 -3.86 -4.66 -17.73
C LYS A 258 -3.56 -3.23 -18.18
N ILE A 259 -2.99 -2.41 -17.28
CA ILE A 259 -2.55 -1.05 -17.61
C ILE A 259 -1.40 -1.17 -18.60
N SER A 260 -1.53 -0.50 -19.74
CA SER A 260 -0.52 -0.45 -20.82
C SER A 260 0.17 0.91 -20.87
N ILE A 261 1.29 1.01 -21.57
CA ILE A 261 1.98 2.28 -21.82
C ILE A 261 1.04 3.32 -22.45
N ALA A 262 0.12 2.90 -23.33
CA ALA A 262 -0.85 3.81 -23.98
C ALA A 262 -1.84 4.42 -22.97
N SER A 263 -2.19 3.69 -21.89
CA SER A 263 -3.10 4.15 -20.83
C SER A 263 -2.39 4.78 -19.64
N LEU A 264 -1.06 4.79 -19.63
CA LEU A 264 -0.23 5.22 -18.49
C LEU A 264 -0.54 6.67 -18.05
N ARG A 265 -0.95 7.56 -18.96
CA ARG A 265 -1.32 8.94 -18.63
C ARG A 265 -2.48 9.02 -17.61
N TYR A 266 -3.46 8.13 -17.73
CA TYR A 266 -4.60 8.10 -16.80
C TYR A 266 -4.20 7.50 -15.45
N ALA A 267 -3.39 6.44 -15.47
CA ALA A 267 -2.84 5.85 -14.26
C ALA A 267 -1.95 6.83 -13.49
N ARG A 268 -1.22 7.72 -14.17
CA ARG A 268 -0.44 8.78 -13.52
C ARG A 268 -1.32 9.77 -12.76
N ILE A 269 -2.42 10.21 -13.36
CA ILE A 269 -3.37 11.14 -12.71
C ILE A 269 -3.97 10.47 -11.48
N ASP A 270 -4.40 9.22 -11.58
CA ASP A 270 -4.95 8.43 -10.50
C ASP A 270 -3.94 8.28 -9.33
N VAL A 271 -2.69 7.93 -9.63
CA VAL A 271 -1.60 7.84 -8.65
C VAL A 271 -1.35 9.17 -7.96
N ILE A 272 -1.24 10.27 -8.71
CA ILE A 272 -0.99 11.59 -8.15
C ILE A 272 -2.13 12.00 -7.21
N ILE A 273 -3.38 11.82 -7.64
CA ILE A 273 -4.55 12.18 -6.83
C ILE A 273 -4.61 11.33 -5.55
N GLY A 274 -4.41 9.99 -5.66
CA GLY A 274 -4.41 9.10 -4.52
C GLY A 274 -3.33 9.48 -3.51
N SER A 275 -2.09 9.63 -3.95
CA SER A 275 -0.97 9.99 -3.08
C SER A 275 -1.12 11.37 -2.43
N LEU A 276 -1.64 12.36 -3.16
CA LEU A 276 -1.90 13.69 -2.60
C LEU A 276 -3.02 13.66 -1.55
N LEU A 277 -4.06 12.86 -1.79
CA LEU A 277 -5.16 12.72 -0.85
C LEU A 277 -4.67 12.12 0.47
N THR A 278 -3.89 11.05 0.41
CA THR A 278 -3.20 10.47 1.59
C THR A 278 -2.39 11.52 2.34
N GLY A 279 -1.53 12.28 1.64
CA GLY A 279 -0.73 13.32 2.28
C GLY A 279 -1.56 14.42 2.95
N VAL A 280 -2.67 14.83 2.33
CA VAL A 280 -3.57 15.84 2.89
C VAL A 280 -4.30 15.30 4.13
N ILE A 281 -4.79 14.07 4.11
CA ILE A 281 -5.43 13.44 5.26
C ILE A 281 -4.42 13.28 6.40
N GLY A 282 -3.23 12.73 6.12
CA GLY A 282 -2.18 12.56 7.11
C GLY A 282 -1.75 13.89 7.75
N LEU A 283 -1.61 14.95 6.94
CA LEU A 283 -1.30 16.30 7.44
C LEU A 283 -2.44 16.81 8.32
N ALA A 284 -3.69 16.64 7.92
CA ALA A 284 -4.85 17.08 8.69
C ALA A 284 -4.94 16.37 10.04
N ILE A 285 -4.68 15.04 10.08
CA ILE A 285 -4.60 14.25 11.32
C ILE A 285 -3.53 14.83 12.25
N ALA A 286 -2.30 15.02 11.73
CA ALA A 286 -1.20 15.54 12.53
C ALA A 286 -1.48 16.96 13.05
N VAL A 287 -2.05 17.84 12.23
CA VAL A 287 -2.43 19.20 12.61
C VAL A 287 -3.54 19.20 13.67
N ALA A 288 -4.57 18.37 13.52
CA ALA A 288 -5.64 18.23 14.49
C ALA A 288 -5.09 17.79 15.86
N CYS A 289 -4.25 16.75 15.88
CA CYS A 289 -3.62 16.26 17.10
C CYS A 289 -2.65 17.28 17.72
N ALA A 290 -1.88 18.01 16.90
CA ALA A 290 -0.99 19.07 17.37
C ALA A 290 -1.76 20.23 17.99
N ALA A 291 -2.89 20.63 17.38
CA ALA A 291 -3.70 21.74 17.87
C ALA A 291 -4.52 21.40 19.13
N THR A 292 -4.79 20.12 19.39
CA THR A 292 -5.63 19.63 20.50
C THR A 292 -4.81 18.87 21.55
N LEU A 293 -4.36 17.67 21.23
CA LEU A 293 -3.70 16.76 22.16
C LEU A 293 -2.36 17.30 22.65
N HIS A 294 -1.52 17.81 21.75
CA HIS A 294 -0.21 18.38 22.11
C HIS A 294 -0.36 19.55 23.08
N LYS A 295 -1.30 20.47 22.81
CA LYS A 295 -1.58 21.61 23.71
C LYS A 295 -2.12 21.17 25.08
N ALA A 296 -2.81 20.02 25.14
CA ALA A 296 -3.34 19.45 26.36
C ALA A 296 -2.32 18.55 27.09
N GLY A 297 -1.12 18.33 26.54
CA GLY A 297 -0.12 17.42 27.09
C GLY A 297 -0.53 15.95 27.08
N VAL A 298 -1.42 15.54 26.15
CA VAL A 298 -1.93 14.19 26.06
C VAL A 298 -1.08 13.38 25.05
N HIS A 299 -0.45 12.32 25.54
CA HIS A 299 0.22 11.32 24.72
C HIS A 299 -0.77 10.23 24.30
N ILE A 300 -0.61 9.72 23.09
CA ILE A 300 -1.50 8.68 22.57
C ILE A 300 -0.99 7.32 23.00
N THR A 301 -1.75 6.65 23.88
CA THR A 301 -1.47 5.31 24.38
C THR A 301 -2.50 4.29 23.90
N ASP A 302 -3.72 4.75 23.59
CA ASP A 302 -4.81 3.92 23.07
C ASP A 302 -5.66 4.67 22.02
N ALA A 303 -6.60 3.96 21.42
CA ALA A 303 -7.49 4.52 20.41
C ALA A 303 -8.45 5.58 20.97
N GLY A 304 -8.76 5.55 22.27
CA GLY A 304 -9.58 6.55 22.93
C GLY A 304 -8.87 7.90 23.03
N ASP A 305 -7.56 7.88 23.27
CA ASP A 305 -6.74 9.10 23.28
C ASP A 305 -6.73 9.74 21.88
N ALA A 306 -6.51 8.95 20.84
CA ALA A 306 -6.54 9.45 19.48
C ALA A 306 -7.93 10.01 19.09
N ALA A 307 -9.01 9.38 19.54
CA ALA A 307 -10.38 9.86 19.30
C ALA A 307 -10.66 11.24 19.91
N LYS A 308 -9.95 11.63 20.97
CA LYS A 308 -10.10 12.96 21.61
C LYS A 308 -9.72 14.10 20.66
N ALA A 309 -8.86 13.84 19.65
CA ALA A 309 -8.50 14.82 18.64
C ALA A 309 -9.71 15.28 17.81
N LEU A 310 -10.72 14.44 17.63
CA LEU A 310 -11.96 14.76 16.91
C LEU A 310 -13.00 15.49 17.77
N GLN A 311 -12.74 15.76 19.04
CA GLN A 311 -13.71 16.44 19.92
C GLN A 311 -14.14 17.83 19.43
N PRO A 312 -13.26 18.68 18.84
CA PRO A 312 -13.67 19.99 18.31
C PRO A 312 -14.75 19.89 17.24
N LEU A 313 -14.72 18.83 16.40
CA LEU A 313 -15.71 18.61 15.35
C LEU A 313 -16.94 17.86 15.86
N ALA A 314 -16.73 16.73 16.50
CA ALA A 314 -17.76 15.72 16.77
C ALA A 314 -18.27 15.72 18.21
N GLY A 315 -17.62 16.48 19.12
CA GLY A 315 -18.00 16.54 20.53
C GLY A 315 -18.11 15.13 21.12
N ARG A 316 -19.31 14.80 21.67
CA ARG A 316 -19.58 13.47 22.25
C ARG A 316 -19.54 12.30 21.25
N PHE A 317 -19.63 12.58 19.95
CA PHE A 317 -19.58 11.57 18.89
C PHE A 317 -18.16 11.32 18.36
N ALA A 318 -17.15 11.99 18.86
CA ALA A 318 -15.77 11.86 18.42
C ALA A 318 -15.30 10.39 18.41
N THR A 319 -15.57 9.64 19.49
CA THR A 319 -15.22 8.21 19.61
C THR A 319 -15.94 7.36 18.55
N VAL A 320 -17.20 7.66 18.22
CA VAL A 320 -17.95 6.91 17.21
C VAL A 320 -17.39 7.16 15.81
N PHE A 321 -17.14 8.40 15.44
CA PHE A 321 -16.59 8.75 14.13
C PHE A 321 -15.16 8.23 13.98
N PHE A 322 -14.33 8.39 15.00
CA PHE A 322 -12.98 7.83 15.00
C PHE A 322 -13.00 6.30 14.87
N GLY A 323 -13.79 5.63 15.71
CA GLY A 323 -13.91 4.17 15.70
C GLY A 323 -14.43 3.63 14.38
N ALA A 324 -15.43 4.27 13.77
CA ALA A 324 -15.96 3.87 12.47
C ALA A 324 -14.92 4.06 11.35
N GLY A 325 -14.23 5.20 11.33
CA GLY A 325 -13.15 5.48 10.39
C GLY A 325 -11.99 4.48 10.53
N LEU A 326 -11.51 4.30 11.76
CA LEU A 326 -10.44 3.35 12.07
C LEU A 326 -10.82 1.92 11.68
N LEU A 327 -12.05 1.47 12.01
CA LEU A 327 -12.52 0.14 11.66
C LEU A 327 -12.63 -0.03 10.15
N GLY A 328 -13.19 0.95 9.44
CA GLY A 328 -13.34 0.89 7.98
C GLY A 328 -11.99 0.84 7.25
N ALA A 329 -11.05 1.71 7.64
CA ALA A 329 -9.70 1.74 7.11
C ALA A 329 -8.97 0.42 7.41
N SER A 330 -9.05 -0.07 8.65
CA SER A 330 -8.44 -1.33 9.08
C SER A 330 -8.98 -2.54 8.30
N LEU A 331 -10.30 -2.64 8.12
CA LEU A 331 -10.90 -3.74 7.36
C LEU A 331 -10.49 -3.72 5.89
N LEU A 332 -10.38 -2.53 5.28
CA LEU A 332 -9.90 -2.38 3.92
C LEU A 332 -8.45 -2.84 3.78
N ALA A 333 -7.56 -2.31 4.62
CA ALA A 333 -6.15 -2.61 4.57
C ALA A 333 -5.83 -4.06 5.01
N ALA A 334 -6.58 -4.61 5.98
CA ALA A 334 -6.49 -6.03 6.37
C ALA A 334 -6.87 -7.01 5.24
N ALA A 335 -7.59 -6.56 4.22
CA ALA A 335 -7.79 -7.33 2.99
C ALA A 335 -6.67 -7.08 1.98
N ILE A 336 -6.25 -5.83 1.77
CA ILE A 336 -5.34 -5.44 0.69
C ILE A 336 -3.89 -5.85 0.98
N VAL A 337 -3.38 -5.65 2.21
CA VAL A 337 -1.97 -5.94 2.54
C VAL A 337 -1.63 -7.43 2.43
N PRO A 338 -2.46 -8.38 2.94
CA PRO A 338 -2.24 -9.80 2.68
C PRO A 338 -2.35 -10.19 1.20
N ILE A 339 -3.26 -9.54 0.42
CA ILE A 339 -3.34 -9.75 -1.04
C ILE A 339 -2.05 -9.30 -1.72
N ALA A 340 -1.53 -8.11 -1.39
CA ALA A 340 -0.27 -7.59 -1.92
C ALA A 340 0.90 -8.55 -1.62
N THR A 341 0.90 -9.12 -0.42
CA THR A 341 1.91 -10.09 0.01
C THR A 341 1.76 -11.41 -0.75
N ALA A 342 0.53 -11.88 -0.94
CA ALA A 342 0.25 -13.09 -1.72
C ALA A 342 0.65 -12.95 -3.20
N TYR A 343 0.43 -11.77 -3.82
CA TYR A 343 0.99 -11.46 -5.15
C TYR A 343 2.51 -11.63 -5.16
N SER A 344 3.19 -11.02 -4.18
CA SER A 344 4.65 -11.06 -4.08
C SER A 344 5.18 -12.49 -3.92
N ILE A 345 4.51 -13.32 -3.12
CA ILE A 345 4.85 -14.73 -2.93
C ILE A 345 4.66 -15.51 -4.25
N ALA A 346 3.51 -15.38 -4.91
CA ALA A 346 3.23 -16.05 -6.17
C ALA A 346 4.25 -15.67 -7.26
N GLU A 347 4.54 -14.38 -7.41
CA GLU A 347 5.55 -13.87 -8.33
C GLU A 347 6.96 -14.41 -8.01
N GLY A 348 7.29 -14.53 -6.72
CA GLY A 348 8.57 -15.05 -6.25
C GLY A 348 8.78 -16.53 -6.58
N VAL A 349 7.75 -17.36 -6.52
CA VAL A 349 7.80 -18.76 -6.94
C VAL A 349 7.62 -18.90 -8.46
N GLY A 350 7.12 -17.87 -9.14
CA GLY A 350 6.93 -17.80 -10.59
C GLY A 350 5.61 -18.35 -11.07
N GLU A 351 4.64 -18.35 -10.19
CA GLU A 351 3.26 -18.65 -10.49
C GLU A 351 2.51 -17.40 -10.93
N PRO A 352 1.47 -17.52 -11.76
CA PRO A 352 0.62 -16.39 -12.10
C PRO A 352 -0.09 -15.84 -10.85
N ALA A 353 -0.25 -14.53 -10.76
CA ALA A 353 -0.95 -13.85 -9.67
C ALA A 353 -2.04 -12.95 -10.25
N SER A 354 -3.30 -13.18 -9.89
CA SER A 354 -4.44 -12.35 -10.27
C SER A 354 -5.65 -12.65 -9.39
N LEU A 355 -6.42 -11.62 -9.07
CA LEU A 355 -7.71 -11.75 -8.35
C LEU A 355 -8.85 -12.25 -9.26
N ASP A 356 -8.67 -12.17 -10.58
CA ASP A 356 -9.69 -12.59 -11.58
C ASP A 356 -9.64 -14.09 -11.91
N LEU A 357 -8.71 -14.85 -11.32
CA LEU A 357 -8.52 -16.26 -11.62
C LEU A 357 -9.31 -17.15 -10.64
N ASP A 358 -9.86 -18.25 -11.22
CA ASP A 358 -10.72 -19.17 -10.48
C ASP A 358 -9.98 -19.79 -9.29
N SER A 359 -10.58 -19.81 -8.11
CA SER A 359 -9.98 -20.28 -6.84
C SER A 359 -9.40 -21.70 -6.91
N HIS A 360 -9.86 -22.53 -7.83
CA HIS A 360 -9.32 -23.88 -8.05
C HIS A 360 -7.91 -23.91 -8.65
N HIS A 361 -7.46 -22.85 -9.31
CA HIS A 361 -6.13 -22.76 -9.93
C HIS A 361 -5.10 -22.04 -9.05
N PHE A 362 -5.51 -21.43 -7.93
CA PHE A 362 -4.69 -20.52 -7.10
C PHE A 362 -4.63 -20.89 -5.62
N GLN A 363 -4.61 -22.17 -5.31
CA GLN A 363 -4.55 -22.66 -3.93
C GLN A 363 -3.43 -22.01 -3.09
N TRP A 364 -2.25 -21.78 -3.68
CA TRP A 364 -1.11 -21.17 -2.99
C TRP A 364 -1.33 -19.68 -2.64
N PHE A 365 -1.97 -18.91 -3.52
CA PHE A 365 -2.30 -17.52 -3.28
C PHE A 365 -3.26 -17.38 -2.10
N TYR A 366 -4.37 -18.14 -2.14
CA TYR A 366 -5.35 -18.11 -1.06
C TYR A 366 -4.82 -18.74 0.23
N ALA A 367 -3.98 -19.76 0.15
CA ALA A 367 -3.33 -20.36 1.31
C ALA A 367 -2.36 -19.37 1.98
N ALA A 368 -1.58 -18.61 1.19
CA ALA A 368 -0.72 -17.55 1.71
C ALA A 368 -1.55 -16.44 2.37
N PHE A 369 -2.60 -15.96 1.70
CA PHE A 369 -3.49 -14.95 2.24
C PHE A 369 -4.09 -15.39 3.59
N VAL A 370 -4.74 -16.54 3.64
CA VAL A 370 -5.39 -17.07 4.86
C VAL A 370 -4.36 -17.37 5.94
N GLY A 371 -3.21 -17.94 5.58
CA GLY A 371 -2.12 -18.26 6.52
C GLY A 371 -1.57 -17.00 7.20
N LEU A 372 -1.34 -15.92 6.44
CA LEU A 372 -0.90 -14.62 6.98
C LEU A 372 -1.97 -14.01 7.90
N THR A 373 -3.24 -14.07 7.48
CA THR A 373 -4.37 -13.62 8.29
C THR A 373 -4.45 -14.36 9.62
N ILE A 374 -4.41 -15.69 9.61
CA ILE A 374 -4.45 -16.51 10.82
C ILE A 374 -3.27 -16.17 11.74
N ALA A 375 -2.05 -16.08 11.20
CA ALA A 375 -0.87 -15.77 12.00
C ALA A 375 -0.97 -14.39 12.67
N ALA A 376 -1.40 -13.35 11.93
CA ALA A 376 -1.55 -12.00 12.47
C ALA A 376 -2.68 -11.94 13.52
N VAL A 377 -3.84 -12.53 13.23
CA VAL A 377 -4.97 -12.63 14.16
C VAL A 377 -4.56 -13.33 15.47
N SER A 378 -3.80 -14.43 15.36
CA SER A 378 -3.33 -15.17 16.53
C SER A 378 -2.45 -14.30 17.45
N ILE A 379 -1.56 -13.47 16.88
CA ILE A 379 -0.71 -12.55 17.64
C ILE A 379 -1.56 -11.46 18.30
N VAL A 380 -2.42 -10.80 17.51
CA VAL A 380 -3.20 -9.65 17.98
C VAL A 380 -4.25 -10.05 19.03
N SER A 381 -4.69 -11.31 19.01
CA SER A 381 -5.63 -11.85 20.01
C SER A 381 -4.99 -12.15 21.37
N LEU A 382 -3.65 -12.03 21.51
CA LEU A 382 -2.98 -12.26 22.77
C LEU A 382 -3.41 -11.22 23.82
N PRO A 383 -3.77 -11.66 25.05
CA PRO A 383 -4.18 -10.73 26.09
C PRO A 383 -3.04 -9.78 26.49
N GLY A 384 -3.38 -8.51 26.69
CA GLY A 384 -2.42 -7.50 27.17
C GLY A 384 -1.44 -7.00 26.12
N LEU A 385 -1.62 -7.34 24.85
CA LEU A 385 -0.79 -6.80 23.76
C LEU A 385 -1.03 -5.29 23.62
N PRO A 386 0.03 -4.45 23.65
CA PRO A 386 -0.12 -3.01 23.45
C PRO A 386 -0.33 -2.70 21.96
N LEU A 387 -1.60 -2.47 21.58
CA LEU A 387 -2.00 -2.37 20.17
C LEU A 387 -1.38 -1.15 19.47
N ILE A 388 -1.42 0.04 20.08
CA ILE A 388 -0.86 1.26 19.48
C ILE A 388 0.67 1.18 19.30
N PRO A 389 1.46 0.75 20.31
CA PRO A 389 2.89 0.50 20.11
C PRO A 389 3.18 -0.55 19.03
N LEU A 390 2.37 -1.60 18.89
CA LEU A 390 2.53 -2.60 17.84
C LEU A 390 2.34 -1.97 16.45
N ILE A 391 1.26 -1.20 16.27
CA ILE A 391 0.96 -0.48 15.03
C ILE A 391 2.12 0.45 14.68
N TYR A 392 2.53 1.29 15.62
CA TYR A 392 3.59 2.28 15.41
C TYR A 392 4.94 1.64 15.10
N SER A 393 5.33 0.58 15.84
CA SER A 393 6.60 -0.12 15.63
C SER A 393 6.68 -0.81 14.27
N SER A 394 5.57 -1.32 13.74
CA SER A 394 5.54 -1.93 12.41
C SER A 394 5.95 -0.93 11.32
N GLN A 395 5.65 0.37 11.49
CA GLN A 395 6.02 1.39 10.52
C GLN A 395 7.51 1.76 10.59
N VAL A 396 8.11 1.66 11.77
CA VAL A 396 9.57 1.80 11.91
C VAL A 396 10.28 0.65 11.18
N VAL A 397 9.77 -0.58 11.28
CA VAL A 397 10.29 -1.74 10.53
C VAL A 397 10.15 -1.52 9.03
N ASN A 398 9.00 -1.02 8.56
CA ASN A 398 8.78 -0.66 7.15
C ASN A 398 9.84 0.34 6.68
N ALA A 399 10.13 1.40 7.46
CA ALA A 399 11.13 2.39 7.12
C ALA A 399 12.54 1.80 6.99
N VAL A 400 12.92 0.88 7.88
CA VAL A 400 14.23 0.20 7.84
C VAL A 400 14.39 -0.66 6.58
N LEU A 401 13.31 -1.28 6.13
CA LEU A 401 13.30 -2.14 4.93
C LEU A 401 13.06 -1.36 3.63
N LEU A 402 12.54 -0.14 3.71
CA LEU A 402 12.21 0.70 2.57
C LEU A 402 13.39 0.91 1.59
N PRO A 403 14.64 1.19 2.03
CA PRO A 403 15.77 1.38 1.13
C PRO A 403 15.98 0.23 0.14
N LEU A 404 15.79 -1.01 0.58
CA LEU A 404 15.91 -2.18 -0.29
C LEU A 404 14.93 -2.13 -1.46
N HIS A 405 13.67 -1.75 -1.19
CA HIS A 405 12.60 -1.70 -2.18
C HIS A 405 12.75 -0.54 -3.15
N VAL A 406 13.05 0.68 -2.64
CA VAL A 406 13.18 1.86 -3.50
C VAL A 406 14.43 1.82 -4.36
N VAL A 407 15.53 1.22 -3.88
CA VAL A 407 16.73 0.98 -4.70
C VAL A 407 16.41 0.00 -5.82
N ALA A 408 15.73 -1.11 -5.52
CA ALA A 408 15.31 -2.07 -6.55
C ALA A 408 14.40 -1.40 -7.60
N LEU A 409 13.39 -0.63 -7.18
CA LEU A 409 12.53 0.14 -8.09
C LEU A 409 13.33 1.09 -8.97
N GLN A 410 14.26 1.85 -8.39
CA GLN A 410 15.08 2.81 -9.11
C GLN A 410 15.97 2.12 -10.16
N LEU A 411 16.57 1.00 -9.84
CA LEU A 411 17.38 0.21 -10.77
C LEU A 411 16.53 -0.33 -11.92
N LEU A 412 15.37 -0.93 -11.60
CA LEU A 412 14.45 -1.49 -12.60
C LEU A 412 13.83 -0.40 -13.49
N ALA A 413 13.49 0.77 -12.95
CA ALA A 413 12.94 1.90 -13.71
C ALA A 413 13.93 2.49 -14.73
N ASN A 414 15.21 2.19 -14.58
CA ASN A 414 16.29 2.67 -15.47
C ASN A 414 16.86 1.56 -16.36
N ASP A 415 16.43 0.32 -16.18
CA ASP A 415 16.90 -0.82 -16.95
C ASP A 415 16.13 -0.91 -18.28
N GLU A 416 16.86 -0.71 -19.39
CA GLU A 416 16.30 -0.75 -20.75
C GLU A 416 15.69 -2.10 -21.10
N THR A 417 16.23 -3.19 -20.53
CA THR A 417 15.70 -4.53 -20.78
C THR A 417 14.35 -4.78 -20.07
N VAL A 418 14.01 -3.95 -19.07
CA VAL A 418 12.76 -4.03 -18.30
C VAL A 418 11.71 -3.07 -18.85
N VAL A 419 12.08 -1.81 -19.05
CA VAL A 419 11.12 -0.74 -19.38
C VAL A 419 11.25 -0.23 -20.81
N GLY A 420 12.25 -0.67 -21.58
CA GLY A 420 12.47 -0.24 -22.97
C GLY A 420 12.52 1.29 -23.08
N ASP A 421 11.81 1.85 -24.07
CA ASP A 421 11.71 3.29 -24.31
C ASP A 421 11.00 4.08 -23.17
N ALA A 422 10.29 3.39 -22.27
CA ALA A 422 9.64 4.02 -21.12
C ALA A 422 10.60 4.34 -19.97
N ARG A 423 11.89 4.32 -20.20
CA ARG A 423 12.97 4.63 -19.26
C ARG A 423 12.83 6.02 -18.63
N SER A 424 13.28 6.17 -17.39
CA SER A 424 13.31 7.47 -16.69
C SER A 424 14.21 8.48 -17.42
N GLY A 425 13.76 9.71 -17.60
CA GLY A 425 14.60 10.82 -18.04
C GLY A 425 15.69 11.16 -17.00
N ALA A 426 16.71 11.92 -17.39
CA ALA A 426 17.84 12.25 -16.52
C ALA A 426 17.41 12.90 -15.19
N TRP A 427 16.48 13.86 -15.24
CA TRP A 427 15.95 14.53 -14.06
C TRP A 427 15.20 13.57 -13.10
N SER A 428 14.37 12.68 -13.65
CA SER A 428 13.65 11.67 -12.85
C SER A 428 14.62 10.68 -12.19
N ARG A 429 15.72 10.33 -12.89
CA ARG A 429 16.78 9.47 -12.32
C ARG A 429 17.51 10.15 -11.17
N ALA A 430 17.92 11.42 -11.38
CA ALA A 430 18.59 12.20 -10.35
C ALA A 430 17.71 12.39 -9.12
N ALA A 431 16.43 12.76 -9.33
CA ALA A 431 15.46 12.88 -8.25
C ALA A 431 15.28 11.55 -7.49
N GLY A 432 15.21 10.41 -8.21
CA GLY A 432 15.07 9.09 -7.56
C GLY A 432 16.26 8.75 -6.67
N TRP A 433 17.49 8.99 -7.13
CA TRP A 433 18.67 8.77 -6.30
C TRP A 433 18.79 9.75 -5.13
N ALA A 434 18.39 11.01 -5.32
CA ALA A 434 18.33 11.99 -4.23
C ALA A 434 17.32 11.58 -3.15
N SER A 435 16.13 11.07 -3.56
CA SER A 435 15.12 10.55 -2.67
C SER A 435 15.62 9.34 -1.86
N ILE A 436 16.34 8.43 -2.52
CA ILE A 436 16.93 7.26 -1.86
C ILE A 436 18.00 7.69 -0.86
N ALA A 437 18.87 8.64 -1.23
CA ALA A 437 19.89 9.17 -0.32
C ALA A 437 19.26 9.80 0.93
N LEU A 438 18.14 10.53 0.76
CA LEU A 438 17.41 11.12 1.87
C LEU A 438 16.81 10.05 2.79
N ILE A 439 16.16 9.02 2.24
CA ILE A 439 15.61 7.91 3.01
C ILE A 439 16.72 7.20 3.80
N LEU A 440 17.85 6.91 3.15
CA LEU A 440 19.03 6.30 3.80
C LEU A 440 19.59 7.19 4.92
N ALA A 441 19.61 8.50 4.73
CA ALA A 441 20.06 9.44 5.76
C ALA A 441 19.12 9.40 6.99
N CYS A 442 17.80 9.37 6.78
CA CYS A 442 16.82 9.28 7.87
C CYS A 442 16.95 7.94 8.63
N VAL A 443 17.07 6.81 7.91
CA VAL A 443 17.25 5.48 8.53
C VAL A 443 18.61 5.41 9.25
N GLY A 444 19.67 5.98 8.68
CA GLY A 444 20.99 6.07 9.31
C GLY A 444 20.99 6.92 10.59
N ALA A 445 20.24 8.03 10.60
CA ALA A 445 20.06 8.87 11.78
C ALA A 445 19.28 8.13 12.88
N LEU A 446 18.22 7.38 12.53
CA LEU A 446 17.51 6.49 13.44
C LEU A 446 18.48 5.47 14.07
N ALA A 447 19.26 4.76 13.25
CA ALA A 447 20.21 3.75 13.75
C ALA A 447 21.25 4.37 14.69
N LYS A 448 21.80 5.55 14.36
CA LYS A 448 22.72 6.27 15.24
C LYS A 448 22.06 6.63 16.57
N SER A 449 20.84 7.17 16.54
CA SER A 449 20.12 7.58 17.76
C SER A 449 19.70 6.40 18.65
N SER A 450 19.62 5.19 18.11
CA SER A 450 19.32 3.97 18.86
C SER A 450 20.55 3.35 19.54
N LEU A 451 21.78 3.77 19.12
CA LEU A 451 23.05 3.30 19.64
C LEU A 451 23.68 4.29 20.65
N SER A 452 23.18 5.52 20.70
CA SER A 452 23.60 6.58 21.65
C SER A 452 22.69 6.63 22.87
#